data_19776cf8dc29949defaed3658cac3f2f
#
_entry.id   19776cf8dc29949defaed3658cac3f2f
#
_cell.length_a   1.000
_cell.length_b   1.000
_cell.length_c   1.000
_cell.angle_alpha   90.00
_cell.angle_beta   90.00
_cell.angle_gamma   90.00
#
_symmetry.space_group_name_H-M   'P 1'
#
loop_
_entity.id
_entity.type
_entity.pdbx_description
1 polymer ?
#
loop_
_entity_poly.entity_id
_entity_poly.type
_entity_poly.pdbx_seq_one_letter_code
_entity_poly.pdbx_strand_id
1 'polypeptide(L)'
;MAIAPETIARIGQPESEFLEYKAVLPPAATIAQLISAFANTKGGAIVLGVADQGKAITINGLSDEFRAVPITRKAIDLLSPTPVVSYDYIDHGGKRLFVIEVPQSGKEVSFGGKAFIRTGAQTALKLAAPLKPLAEPGIEKLRKALADDRKDCTEARAKLLDHYESVLRILDDLRHLLYPKGSSVPTDNSEGKMLMRILFASCADTFETFMSGLLYEIYLAKPETLKSDAPVKVKDVLDRADMDEFITWYAKEKLKKLQRGSVKGFIAENPTIKSLNAFDDTRIGEIEKILQIRHLFTHQNGIVDDKFRHYFPATNVNDEYPMTLDEFLKCFEYLADSAEAVDDKARNAFSLSLFS
;
A
#
# COMPACT_ATOMS: atom_id res chain seq x y z
N MET A 1 40.85 -4.85 -19.43
CA MET A 1 40.59 -5.30 -20.82
C MET A 1 40.64 -4.05 -21.68
N ALA A 2 41.08 -4.15 -22.93
CA ALA A 2 41.09 -3.01 -23.81
C ALA A 2 39.65 -2.62 -24.18
N ILE A 3 39.38 -1.30 -24.37
CA ILE A 3 38.10 -0.77 -24.84
C ILE A 3 37.87 -1.20 -26.28
N ALA A 4 36.66 -1.62 -26.62
CA ALA A 4 36.31 -2.11 -27.95
C ALA A 4 36.44 -0.98 -29.03
N PRO A 5 36.99 -1.26 -30.20
CA PRO A 5 37.10 -0.26 -31.27
C PRO A 5 35.78 0.38 -31.68
N GLU A 6 34.68 -0.40 -31.62
CA GLU A 6 33.32 0.08 -31.92
C GLU A 6 32.84 1.14 -30.91
N THR A 7 33.21 0.99 -29.65
CA THR A 7 32.93 1.96 -28.58
C THR A 7 33.67 3.26 -28.84
N ILE A 8 34.96 3.18 -29.25
CA ILE A 8 35.77 4.35 -29.55
C ILE A 8 35.23 5.10 -30.79
N ALA A 9 34.77 4.38 -31.79
CA ALA A 9 34.18 4.96 -33.01
C ALA A 9 32.85 5.70 -32.77
N ARG A 10 32.16 5.45 -31.67
CA ARG A 10 30.93 6.16 -31.30
C ARG A 10 31.18 7.48 -30.58
N ILE A 11 32.38 7.73 -30.09
CA ILE A 11 32.70 8.97 -29.35
C ILE A 11 32.55 10.17 -30.31
N GLY A 12 31.79 11.18 -29.88
CA GLY A 12 31.42 12.33 -30.71
C GLY A 12 30.01 12.21 -31.32
N GLN A 13 29.33 11.05 -31.21
CA GLN A 13 27.91 10.92 -31.54
C GLN A 13 27.04 11.37 -30.37
N PRO A 14 25.78 11.77 -30.59
CA PRO A 14 24.85 12.12 -29.50
C PRO A 14 24.67 11.00 -28.47
N GLU A 15 24.39 11.38 -27.23
CA GLU A 15 23.98 10.41 -26.17
C GLU A 15 22.82 9.54 -26.65
N SER A 16 22.81 8.27 -26.24
CA SER A 16 21.88 7.27 -26.75
C SER A 16 21.67 6.14 -25.73
N GLU A 17 20.96 5.12 -26.11
CA GLU A 17 20.84 3.90 -25.33
C GLU A 17 22.17 3.15 -25.11
N PHE A 18 23.21 3.47 -25.89
CA PHE A 18 24.54 2.84 -25.84
C PHE A 18 25.66 3.77 -25.37
N LEU A 19 25.40 5.06 -25.21
CA LEU A 19 26.43 6.05 -24.98
C LEU A 19 25.98 7.14 -24.00
N GLU A 20 26.79 7.39 -23.00
CA GLU A 20 26.60 8.44 -22.00
C GLU A 20 27.86 9.26 -21.82
N TYR A 21 27.73 10.58 -21.76
CA TYR A 21 28.85 11.49 -21.54
C TYR A 21 28.81 12.14 -20.15
N LYS A 22 29.99 12.38 -19.62
CA LYS A 22 30.17 13.21 -18.41
C LYS A 22 31.36 14.10 -18.58
N ALA A 23 31.16 15.39 -18.46
CA ALA A 23 32.25 16.37 -18.53
C ALA A 23 33.24 16.22 -17.38
N VAL A 24 32.74 15.81 -16.21
CA VAL A 24 33.48 15.62 -14.96
C VAL A 24 33.19 14.25 -14.34
N LEU A 25 33.99 13.85 -13.35
CA LEU A 25 33.79 12.59 -12.65
C LEU A 25 32.56 12.65 -11.76
N PRO A 26 31.51 11.84 -12.02
CA PRO A 26 30.35 11.78 -11.14
C PRO A 26 30.65 11.03 -9.86
N PRO A 27 29.82 11.16 -8.82
CA PRO A 27 29.87 10.30 -7.64
C PRO A 27 29.74 8.80 -8.00
N ALA A 28 30.37 7.92 -7.18
CA ALA A 28 30.33 6.47 -7.40
C ALA A 28 28.88 5.92 -7.53
N ALA A 29 27.92 6.47 -6.76
CA ALA A 29 26.52 6.08 -6.84
C ALA A 29 25.91 6.36 -8.23
N THR A 30 26.21 7.50 -8.85
CA THR A 30 25.76 7.85 -10.20
C THR A 30 26.38 6.92 -11.26
N ILE A 31 27.67 6.62 -11.15
CA ILE A 31 28.33 5.65 -12.04
C ILE A 31 27.70 4.26 -11.87
N ALA A 32 27.41 3.83 -10.64
CA ALA A 32 26.76 2.56 -10.37
C ALA A 32 25.36 2.48 -11.02
N GLN A 33 24.56 3.54 -10.92
CA GLN A 33 23.25 3.60 -11.60
C GLN A 33 23.38 3.49 -13.13
N LEU A 34 24.34 4.18 -13.74
CA LEU A 34 24.61 4.10 -15.17
C LEU A 34 25.08 2.69 -15.58
N ILE A 35 26.00 2.09 -14.83
CA ILE A 35 26.46 0.72 -15.08
C ILE A 35 25.29 -0.27 -14.98
N SER A 36 24.45 -0.17 -13.92
CA SER A 36 23.25 -0.98 -13.80
C SER A 36 22.34 -0.80 -15.01
N ALA A 37 22.12 0.44 -15.45
CA ALA A 37 21.24 0.72 -16.58
C ALA A 37 21.73 0.11 -17.91
N PHE A 38 23.01 0.23 -18.20
CA PHE A 38 23.61 -0.39 -19.40
C PHE A 38 23.60 -1.91 -19.30
N ALA A 39 24.01 -2.48 -18.17
CA ALA A 39 24.04 -3.92 -17.96
C ALA A 39 22.67 -4.57 -18.11
N ASN A 40 21.60 -3.90 -17.66
CA ASN A 40 20.24 -4.39 -17.71
C ASN A 40 19.52 -4.12 -19.06
N THR A 41 20.18 -3.42 -20.00
CA THR A 41 19.56 -3.11 -21.31
C THR A 41 20.32 -3.82 -22.42
N LYS A 42 21.12 -3.11 -23.17
CA LYS A 42 21.85 -3.65 -24.34
C LYS A 42 23.36 -3.53 -24.22
N GLY A 43 23.84 -3.16 -23.04
CA GLY A 43 25.22 -2.71 -22.85
C GLY A 43 25.43 -1.29 -23.34
N GLY A 44 26.67 -0.79 -23.26
CA GLY A 44 27.05 0.55 -23.70
C GLY A 44 28.28 1.08 -23.02
N ALA A 45 28.53 2.38 -23.15
CA ALA A 45 29.69 3.02 -22.59
C ALA A 45 29.39 4.37 -21.93
N ILE A 46 30.15 4.65 -20.87
CA ILE A 46 30.20 5.94 -20.18
C ILE A 46 31.54 6.57 -20.52
N VAL A 47 31.55 7.76 -21.09
CA VAL A 47 32.76 8.47 -21.51
C VAL A 47 32.91 9.74 -20.66
N LEU A 48 34.02 9.84 -19.92
CA LEU A 48 34.36 11.01 -19.11
C LEU A 48 35.31 11.93 -19.87
N GLY A 49 35.11 13.22 -19.73
CA GLY A 49 35.87 14.27 -20.45
C GLY A 49 35.14 14.81 -21.67
N VAL A 50 33.86 14.47 -21.87
CA VAL A 50 33.02 14.93 -22.94
C VAL A 50 31.76 15.58 -22.36
N ALA A 51 31.35 16.72 -22.89
CA ALA A 51 30.11 17.41 -22.56
C ALA A 51 29.16 17.36 -23.77
N ASP A 52 27.96 16.83 -23.54
CA ASP A 52 26.82 16.95 -24.45
C ASP A 52 25.91 18.07 -23.98
N GLN A 53 25.72 19.10 -24.78
CA GLN A 53 24.81 20.22 -24.51
C GLN A 53 23.52 20.15 -25.38
N GLY A 54 23.20 18.97 -25.90
CA GLY A 54 22.01 18.70 -26.72
C GLY A 54 22.09 19.24 -28.15
N LYS A 55 22.88 20.31 -28.42
CA LYS A 55 23.12 20.88 -29.76
C LYS A 55 24.56 20.73 -30.23
N ALA A 56 25.50 20.54 -29.33
CA ALA A 56 26.91 20.40 -29.60
C ALA A 56 27.59 19.46 -28.60
N ILE A 57 28.39 18.55 -29.13
CA ILE A 57 29.23 17.67 -28.32
C ILE A 57 30.62 18.27 -28.29
N THR A 58 31.13 18.53 -27.09
CA THR A 58 32.44 19.12 -26.87
C THR A 58 33.36 18.14 -26.15
N ILE A 59 34.43 17.72 -26.81
CA ILE A 59 35.47 16.86 -26.24
C ILE A 59 36.47 17.76 -25.50
N ASN A 60 36.29 17.86 -24.18
CA ASN A 60 37.14 18.70 -23.31
C ASN A 60 38.47 18.03 -23.00
N GLY A 61 38.45 16.71 -22.84
CA GLY A 61 39.57 15.93 -22.33
C GLY A 61 39.68 15.98 -20.79
N LEU A 62 40.54 15.16 -20.26
CA LEU A 62 40.84 15.04 -18.81
C LEU A 62 42.31 15.38 -18.56
N SER A 63 42.58 16.01 -17.41
CA SER A 63 44.01 16.26 -17.00
C SER A 63 44.71 14.96 -16.66
N ASP A 64 46.05 14.98 -16.67
CA ASP A 64 46.86 13.82 -16.33
C ASP A 64 46.73 13.40 -14.85
N GLU A 65 46.36 14.32 -14.00
CA GLU A 65 46.08 14.06 -12.57
C GLU A 65 44.72 13.48 -12.28
N PHE A 66 43.81 13.43 -13.28
CA PHE A 66 42.48 12.93 -13.11
C PHE A 66 42.45 11.43 -12.78
N ARG A 67 41.85 11.06 -11.64
CA ARG A 67 41.85 9.70 -11.09
C ARG A 67 40.46 9.08 -11.08
N ALA A 68 40.02 8.52 -12.23
CA ALA A 68 38.68 7.88 -12.36
C ALA A 68 38.65 6.45 -11.80
N VAL A 69 39.76 5.71 -11.89
CA VAL A 69 39.81 4.27 -11.56
C VAL A 69 39.31 3.95 -10.15
N PRO A 70 39.73 4.63 -9.06
CA PRO A 70 39.26 4.30 -7.71
C PRO A 70 37.76 4.49 -7.55
N ILE A 71 37.19 5.54 -8.15
CA ILE A 71 35.75 5.82 -8.06
C ILE A 71 34.94 4.81 -8.89
N THR A 72 35.45 4.41 -10.06
CA THR A 72 34.82 3.37 -10.88
C THR A 72 34.81 2.02 -10.17
N ARG A 73 35.90 1.62 -9.52
CA ARG A 73 35.94 0.40 -8.69
C ARG A 73 34.91 0.46 -7.58
N LYS A 74 34.86 1.56 -6.86
CA LYS A 74 33.87 1.77 -5.80
C LYS A 74 32.44 1.69 -6.35
N ALA A 75 32.18 2.20 -7.55
CA ALA A 75 30.87 2.10 -8.18
C ALA A 75 30.49 0.63 -8.53
N ILE A 76 31.45 -0.14 -9.03
CA ILE A 76 31.27 -1.56 -9.35
C ILE A 76 30.99 -2.37 -8.06
N ASP A 77 31.69 -2.07 -6.97
CA ASP A 77 31.52 -2.74 -5.67
C ASP A 77 30.13 -2.48 -5.03
N LEU A 78 29.44 -1.42 -5.45
CA LEU A 78 28.07 -1.10 -5.01
C LEU A 78 26.99 -1.91 -5.74
N LEU A 79 27.35 -2.70 -6.76
CA LEU A 79 26.42 -3.43 -7.62
C LEU A 79 26.26 -4.89 -7.22
N SER A 80 25.06 -5.41 -7.33
CA SER A 80 24.74 -6.83 -7.07
C SER A 80 23.86 -7.41 -8.18
N PRO A 81 24.22 -8.54 -8.80
CA PRO A 81 25.57 -9.12 -8.79
C PRO A 81 26.59 -8.18 -9.43
N THR A 82 27.86 -8.33 -9.09
CA THR A 82 28.94 -7.53 -9.66
C THR A 82 29.06 -7.80 -11.15
N PRO A 83 28.84 -6.77 -12.03
CA PRO A 83 28.92 -6.97 -13.48
C PRO A 83 30.40 -7.01 -13.96
N VAL A 84 30.61 -7.62 -15.11
CA VAL A 84 31.89 -7.53 -15.82
C VAL A 84 31.95 -6.17 -16.52
N VAL A 85 32.91 -5.33 -16.20
CA VAL A 85 33.07 -3.97 -16.73
C VAL A 85 34.53 -3.76 -17.13
N SER A 86 34.74 -3.25 -18.36
CA SER A 86 36.05 -2.82 -18.83
C SER A 86 36.18 -1.30 -18.70
N TYR A 87 37.32 -0.79 -18.25
CA TYR A 87 37.54 0.65 -18.18
C TYR A 87 39.00 0.98 -18.37
N ASP A 88 39.27 2.07 -19.10
CA ASP A 88 40.64 2.54 -19.35
C ASP A 88 40.67 4.02 -19.74
N TYR A 89 41.84 4.62 -19.69
CA TYR A 89 42.11 5.89 -20.31
C TYR A 89 42.51 5.66 -21.78
N ILE A 90 41.94 6.46 -22.66
CA ILE A 90 42.26 6.44 -24.11
C ILE A 90 42.68 7.83 -24.59
N ASP A 91 43.47 7.90 -25.63
CA ASP A 91 43.64 9.10 -26.41
C ASP A 91 42.65 9.12 -27.56
N HIS A 92 41.91 10.21 -27.68
CA HIS A 92 40.96 10.42 -28.78
C HIS A 92 41.16 11.82 -29.37
N GLY A 93 41.86 11.88 -30.54
CA GLY A 93 42.18 13.14 -31.18
C GLY A 93 43.06 14.07 -30.37
N GLY A 94 44.05 13.54 -29.64
CA GLY A 94 44.96 14.29 -28.77
C GLY A 94 44.29 14.73 -27.46
N LYS A 95 43.14 14.20 -27.12
CA LYS A 95 42.46 14.44 -25.84
C LYS A 95 42.38 13.14 -25.03
N ARG A 96 42.80 13.20 -23.80
CA ARG A 96 42.72 12.09 -22.87
C ARG A 96 41.29 11.94 -22.36
N LEU A 97 40.65 10.79 -22.57
CA LEU A 97 39.34 10.44 -22.11
C LEU A 97 39.41 9.22 -21.18
N PHE A 98 38.38 9.02 -20.36
CA PHE A 98 38.22 7.78 -19.59
C PHE A 98 36.91 7.11 -20.00
N VAL A 99 36.98 5.85 -20.42
CA VAL A 99 35.86 5.07 -20.92
C VAL A 99 35.57 3.93 -19.98
N ILE A 100 34.30 3.76 -19.63
CA ILE A 100 33.78 2.61 -18.88
C ILE A 100 32.84 1.89 -19.85
N GLU A 101 33.21 0.69 -20.28
CA GLU A 101 32.44 -0.14 -21.19
C GLU A 101 31.74 -1.23 -20.40
N VAL A 102 30.41 -1.29 -20.56
CA VAL A 102 29.52 -2.18 -19.83
C VAL A 102 28.83 -3.12 -20.79
N PRO A 103 29.14 -4.40 -20.83
CA PRO A 103 28.41 -5.37 -21.63
C PRO A 103 27.01 -5.62 -21.04
N GLN A 104 26.09 -6.09 -21.88
CA GLN A 104 24.80 -6.59 -21.41
C GLN A 104 25.03 -7.77 -20.45
N SER A 105 24.35 -7.73 -19.29
CA SER A 105 24.42 -8.81 -18.29
C SER A 105 23.33 -9.84 -18.54
N GLY A 106 23.68 -11.13 -18.35
CA GLY A 106 22.70 -12.21 -18.36
C GLY A 106 21.85 -12.29 -17.07
N LYS A 107 22.20 -11.50 -16.05
CA LYS A 107 21.46 -11.38 -14.78
C LYS A 107 21.17 -9.93 -14.49
N GLU A 108 20.05 -9.67 -13.84
CA GLU A 108 19.70 -8.31 -13.44
C GLU A 108 20.72 -7.76 -12.44
N VAL A 109 21.28 -6.59 -12.75
CA VAL A 109 22.25 -5.88 -11.92
C VAL A 109 21.55 -4.76 -11.18
N SER A 110 21.61 -4.76 -9.85
CA SER A 110 20.98 -3.76 -8.98
C SER A 110 21.99 -2.90 -8.23
N PHE A 111 21.59 -1.66 -7.93
CA PHE A 111 22.26 -0.73 -7.04
C PHE A 111 21.31 -0.37 -5.89
N GLY A 112 21.70 -0.67 -4.65
CA GLY A 112 20.85 -0.43 -3.48
C GLY A 112 19.49 -1.13 -3.55
N GLY A 113 19.43 -2.35 -4.13
CA GLY A 113 18.20 -3.11 -4.32
C GLY A 113 17.30 -2.63 -5.46
N LYS A 114 17.73 -1.61 -6.23
CA LYS A 114 17.00 -1.04 -7.37
C LYS A 114 17.73 -1.34 -8.68
N ALA A 115 17.01 -1.86 -9.68
CA ALA A 115 17.54 -2.04 -11.02
C ALA A 115 17.24 -0.79 -11.87
N PHE A 116 18.19 -0.42 -12.73
CA PHE A 116 18.06 0.70 -13.66
C PHE A 116 18.11 0.18 -15.09
N ILE A 117 17.49 0.91 -16.03
CA ILE A 117 17.49 0.63 -17.49
C ILE A 117 17.75 1.90 -18.26
N ARG A 118 18.22 1.75 -19.53
CA ARG A 118 18.31 2.84 -20.48
C ARG A 118 17.02 2.93 -21.29
N THR A 119 16.49 4.15 -21.41
CA THR A 119 15.37 4.48 -22.28
C THR A 119 15.83 5.67 -23.16
N GLY A 120 16.34 5.37 -24.36
CA GLY A 120 17.08 6.34 -25.15
C GLY A 120 18.33 6.85 -24.41
N ALA A 121 18.51 8.15 -24.32
CA ALA A 121 19.61 8.80 -23.60
C ALA A 121 19.36 8.93 -22.09
N GLN A 122 18.25 8.44 -21.55
CA GLN A 122 17.92 8.57 -20.13
C GLN A 122 18.11 7.28 -19.34
N THR A 123 18.56 7.41 -18.10
CA THR A 123 18.58 6.33 -17.12
C THR A 123 17.30 6.40 -16.29
N ALA A 124 16.51 5.34 -16.32
CA ALA A 124 15.26 5.22 -15.56
C ALA A 124 15.33 4.04 -14.61
N LEU A 125 14.57 4.10 -13.53
CA LEU A 125 14.34 2.96 -12.65
C LEU A 125 13.61 1.89 -13.49
N LYS A 126 14.12 0.65 -13.46
CA LYS A 126 13.39 -0.49 -14.01
C LYS A 126 12.19 -0.75 -13.11
N LEU A 127 11.03 -0.28 -13.53
CA LEU A 127 9.81 -0.71 -12.90
C LEU A 127 9.67 -2.22 -13.12
N ALA A 128 9.26 -2.96 -12.09
CA ALA A 128 8.87 -4.35 -12.27
C ALA A 128 7.92 -4.41 -13.48
N ALA A 129 8.15 -5.35 -14.39
CA ALA A 129 7.24 -5.56 -15.50
C ALA A 129 5.82 -5.59 -14.94
N PRO A 130 4.82 -4.90 -15.55
CA PRO A 130 3.46 -5.04 -15.10
C PRO A 130 3.19 -6.53 -15.04
N LEU A 131 2.92 -7.02 -13.82
CA LEU A 131 2.60 -8.41 -13.60
C LEU A 131 1.53 -8.76 -14.63
N LYS A 132 1.72 -9.85 -15.39
CA LYS A 132 0.62 -10.42 -16.20
C LYS A 132 -0.61 -10.36 -15.31
N PRO A 133 -1.78 -9.90 -15.82
CA PRO A 133 -2.99 -9.90 -15.03
C PRO A 133 -3.13 -11.32 -14.47
N LEU A 134 -2.84 -11.48 -13.19
CA LEU A 134 -3.23 -12.66 -12.44
C LEU A 134 -4.74 -12.67 -12.56
N ALA A 135 -5.35 -13.84 -12.76
CA ALA A 135 -6.78 -14.03 -12.79
C ALA A 135 -7.37 -13.08 -11.73
N GLU A 136 -8.15 -12.10 -12.18
CA GLU A 136 -8.52 -10.93 -11.40
C GLU A 136 -8.93 -11.35 -9.99
N PRO A 137 -8.25 -10.89 -8.94
CA PRO A 137 -8.77 -11.06 -7.60
C PRO A 137 -10.16 -10.47 -7.61
N GLY A 138 -11.11 -11.01 -6.86
CA GLY A 138 -12.51 -10.60 -6.86
C GLY A 138 -12.81 -9.14 -6.51
N ILE A 139 -11.79 -8.26 -6.53
CA ILE A 139 -11.85 -6.82 -6.25
C ILE A 139 -12.86 -6.12 -7.16
N GLU A 140 -12.80 -6.33 -8.47
CA GLU A 140 -13.73 -5.67 -9.41
C GLU A 140 -15.17 -6.16 -9.20
N LYS A 141 -15.33 -7.46 -8.92
CA LYS A 141 -16.64 -8.03 -8.57
C LYS A 141 -17.19 -7.39 -7.29
N LEU A 142 -16.36 -7.28 -6.25
CA LEU A 142 -16.73 -6.66 -4.98
C LEU A 142 -17.06 -5.17 -5.15
N ARG A 143 -16.27 -4.42 -5.89
CA ARG A 143 -16.55 -3.01 -6.18
C ARG A 143 -17.90 -2.80 -6.85
N LYS A 144 -18.23 -3.66 -7.81
CA LYS A 144 -19.52 -3.60 -8.49
C LYS A 144 -20.68 -3.92 -7.53
N ALA A 145 -20.53 -4.95 -6.69
CA ALA A 145 -21.54 -5.28 -5.67
C ALA A 145 -21.78 -4.10 -4.71
N LEU A 146 -20.70 -3.49 -4.17
CA LEU A 146 -20.82 -2.33 -3.27
C LEU A 146 -21.50 -1.12 -3.93
N ALA A 147 -21.25 -0.87 -5.22
CA ALA A 147 -21.88 0.22 -5.96
C ALA A 147 -23.40 0.00 -6.16
N ASP A 148 -23.83 -1.24 -6.35
CA ASP A 148 -25.25 -1.59 -6.47
C ASP A 148 -25.95 -1.48 -5.10
N ASP A 149 -25.31 -1.89 -4.02
CA ASP A 149 -25.82 -1.86 -2.64
C ASP A 149 -26.04 -0.45 -2.08
N ARG A 150 -25.33 0.55 -2.64
CA ARG A 150 -25.39 1.93 -2.18
C ARG A 150 -26.73 2.62 -2.39
N LYS A 151 -27.56 2.13 -3.28
CA LYS A 151 -28.80 2.81 -3.71
C LYS A 151 -29.92 2.77 -2.68
N ASP A 152 -29.89 1.78 -1.79
CA ASP A 152 -30.97 1.50 -0.84
C ASP A 152 -30.40 1.19 0.55
N CYS A 153 -29.69 2.12 1.17
CA CYS A 153 -29.07 1.94 2.48
C CYS A 153 -29.20 3.16 3.38
N THR A 154 -28.88 3.02 4.68
CA THR A 154 -28.79 4.14 5.62
C THR A 154 -27.57 5.02 5.32
N GLU A 155 -27.52 6.24 5.88
CA GLU A 155 -26.34 7.11 5.78
C GLU A 155 -25.09 6.48 6.39
N ALA A 156 -25.24 5.76 7.51
CA ALA A 156 -24.16 5.03 8.15
C ALA A 156 -23.56 3.97 7.23
N ARG A 157 -24.42 3.20 6.53
CA ARG A 157 -23.97 2.18 5.56
C ARG A 157 -23.36 2.81 4.32
N ALA A 158 -23.92 3.91 3.80
CA ALA A 158 -23.34 4.62 2.66
C ALA A 158 -21.89 5.06 2.93
N LYS A 159 -21.62 5.59 4.11
CA LYS A 159 -20.25 5.97 4.55
C LYS A 159 -19.31 4.76 4.63
N LEU A 160 -19.79 3.61 5.11
CA LEU A 160 -19.02 2.36 5.11
C LEU A 160 -18.68 1.94 3.67
N LEU A 161 -19.66 1.93 2.75
CA LEU A 161 -19.48 1.52 1.37
C LEU A 161 -18.49 2.44 0.62
N ASP A 162 -18.55 3.76 0.84
CA ASP A 162 -17.61 4.73 0.26
C ASP A 162 -16.17 4.47 0.71
N HIS A 163 -15.98 4.18 2.01
CA HIS A 163 -14.67 3.83 2.54
C HIS A 163 -14.17 2.51 1.95
N TYR A 164 -15.03 1.50 1.89
CA TYR A 164 -14.72 0.18 1.36
C TYR A 164 -14.34 0.24 -0.12
N GLU A 165 -15.06 1.00 -0.93
CA GLU A 165 -14.70 1.23 -2.32
C GLU A 165 -13.32 1.87 -2.46
N SER A 166 -13.03 2.86 -1.60
CA SER A 166 -11.71 3.52 -1.58
C SER A 166 -10.59 2.54 -1.23
N VAL A 167 -10.79 1.66 -0.25
CA VAL A 167 -9.81 0.62 0.11
C VAL A 167 -9.60 -0.36 -1.05
N LEU A 168 -10.67 -0.82 -1.72
CA LEU A 168 -10.55 -1.71 -2.87
C LEU A 168 -9.78 -1.07 -4.03
N ARG A 169 -9.94 0.24 -4.26
CA ARG A 169 -9.14 0.99 -5.25
C ARG A 169 -7.66 1.00 -4.86
N ILE A 170 -7.35 1.29 -3.60
CA ILE A 170 -5.96 1.29 -3.11
C ILE A 170 -5.33 -0.11 -3.24
N LEU A 171 -6.08 -1.17 -2.91
CA LEU A 171 -5.60 -2.55 -3.09
C LEU A 171 -5.27 -2.85 -4.55
N ASP A 172 -6.08 -2.37 -5.49
CA ASP A 172 -5.85 -2.56 -6.93
C ASP A 172 -4.67 -1.73 -7.45
N ASP A 173 -4.60 -0.45 -7.08
CA ASP A 173 -3.53 0.46 -7.51
C ASP A 173 -2.15 0.04 -6.99
N LEU A 174 -2.09 -0.48 -5.76
CA LEU A 174 -0.84 -0.87 -5.10
C LEU A 174 -0.54 -2.37 -5.15
N ARG A 175 -1.14 -3.11 -6.12
CA ARG A 175 -0.97 -4.56 -6.28
C ARG A 175 0.49 -5.00 -6.30
N HIS A 176 1.36 -4.20 -6.90
CA HIS A 176 2.80 -4.48 -7.00
C HIS A 176 3.54 -4.50 -5.65
N LEU A 177 2.98 -3.87 -4.61
CA LEU A 177 3.48 -3.90 -3.23
C LEU A 177 2.75 -4.91 -2.36
N LEU A 178 1.42 -4.96 -2.50
CA LEU A 178 0.56 -5.69 -1.58
C LEU A 178 0.48 -7.19 -1.88
N TYR A 179 0.50 -7.58 -3.17
CA TYR A 179 0.43 -8.98 -3.58
C TYR A 179 1.20 -9.25 -4.88
N PRO A 180 2.52 -8.96 -4.91
CA PRO A 180 3.35 -9.07 -6.12
C PRO A 180 3.48 -10.49 -6.66
N LYS A 181 3.23 -11.51 -5.83
CA LYS A 181 3.32 -12.93 -6.18
C LYS A 181 1.95 -13.60 -6.36
N GLY A 182 0.86 -12.82 -6.30
CA GLY A 182 -0.52 -13.31 -6.39
C GLY A 182 -1.30 -13.12 -5.10
N SER A 183 -2.63 -13.25 -5.21
CA SER A 183 -3.56 -12.95 -4.12
C SER A 183 -3.49 -13.94 -2.93
N SER A 184 -3.05 -15.17 -3.19
CA SER A 184 -2.92 -16.23 -2.18
C SER A 184 -1.56 -16.27 -1.46
N VAL A 185 -0.61 -15.41 -1.85
CA VAL A 185 0.75 -15.37 -1.28
C VAL A 185 0.96 -14.06 -0.55
N PRO A 186 1.35 -14.07 0.74
CA PRO A 186 1.67 -12.86 1.47
C PRO A 186 2.83 -12.10 0.81
N THR A 187 2.81 -10.79 0.86
CA THR A 187 3.93 -9.99 0.38
C THR A 187 5.15 -10.13 1.30
N ASP A 188 6.35 -10.19 0.70
CA ASP A 188 7.62 -10.13 1.46
C ASP A 188 8.11 -8.68 1.65
N ASN A 189 7.47 -7.72 0.97
CA ASN A 189 7.84 -6.31 1.04
C ASN A 189 7.37 -5.70 2.37
N SER A 190 8.26 -5.03 3.09
CA SER A 190 7.98 -4.46 4.42
C SER A 190 6.92 -3.36 4.37
N GLU A 191 6.98 -2.50 3.34
CA GLU A 191 6.01 -1.44 3.12
C GLU A 191 4.65 -2.02 2.73
N GLY A 192 4.64 -3.07 1.90
CA GLY A 192 3.45 -3.82 1.53
C GLY A 192 2.76 -4.46 2.73
N LYS A 193 3.52 -5.10 3.62
CA LYS A 193 2.99 -5.67 4.87
C LYS A 193 2.39 -4.60 5.77
N MET A 194 3.08 -3.47 5.94
CA MET A 194 2.59 -2.35 6.74
C MET A 194 1.29 -1.78 6.15
N LEU A 195 1.24 -1.55 4.84
CA LEU A 195 0.05 -1.04 4.16
C LEU A 195 -1.13 -2.03 4.27
N MET A 196 -0.89 -3.34 4.09
CA MET A 196 -1.92 -4.37 4.24
C MET A 196 -2.55 -4.32 5.63
N ARG A 197 -1.73 -4.19 6.68
CA ARG A 197 -2.20 -4.05 8.07
C ARG A 197 -3.03 -2.79 8.28
N ILE A 198 -2.56 -1.64 7.76
CA ILE A 198 -3.27 -0.36 7.88
C ILE A 198 -4.64 -0.42 7.17
N LEU A 199 -4.67 -0.92 5.94
CA LEU A 199 -5.91 -1.03 5.17
C LEU A 199 -6.91 -1.99 5.82
N PHE A 200 -6.42 -3.13 6.32
CA PHE A 200 -7.27 -4.09 7.05
C PHE A 200 -7.85 -3.48 8.33
N ALA A 201 -6.99 -2.87 9.15
CA ALA A 201 -7.44 -2.21 10.37
C ALA A 201 -8.47 -1.11 10.08
N SER A 202 -8.23 -0.31 9.05
CA SER A 202 -9.16 0.75 8.61
C SER A 202 -10.54 0.19 8.20
N CYS A 203 -10.60 -0.95 7.51
CA CYS A 203 -11.88 -1.59 7.18
C CYS A 203 -12.64 -2.06 8.43
N ALA A 204 -11.95 -2.70 9.36
CA ALA A 204 -12.56 -3.17 10.60
C ALA A 204 -13.03 -2.00 11.50
N ASP A 205 -12.24 -0.93 11.61
CA ASP A 205 -12.61 0.28 12.36
C ASP A 205 -13.83 0.98 11.73
N THR A 206 -13.91 0.99 10.41
CA THR A 206 -15.07 1.57 9.71
C THR A 206 -16.34 0.75 9.92
N PHE A 207 -16.22 -0.59 10.04
CA PHE A 207 -17.35 -1.44 10.42
C PHE A 207 -17.84 -1.14 11.85
N GLU A 208 -16.95 -0.97 12.83
CA GLU A 208 -17.33 -0.58 14.19
C GLU A 208 -17.98 0.82 14.21
N THR A 209 -17.48 1.74 13.38
CA THR A 209 -18.04 3.07 13.20
C THR A 209 -19.43 3.02 12.59
N PHE A 210 -19.63 2.18 11.58
CA PHE A 210 -20.94 1.92 10.98
C PHE A 210 -21.95 1.42 11.99
N MET A 211 -21.60 0.43 12.82
CA MET A 211 -22.49 -0.10 13.85
C MET A 211 -22.95 1.00 14.83
N SER A 212 -22.04 1.90 15.21
CA SER A 212 -22.35 3.03 16.09
C SER A 212 -23.20 4.08 15.35
N GLY A 213 -22.93 4.33 14.09
CA GLY A 213 -23.69 5.26 13.25
C GLY A 213 -25.13 4.79 13.03
N LEU A 214 -25.31 3.52 12.70
CA LEU A 214 -26.64 2.92 12.52
C LEU A 214 -27.47 3.01 13.82
N LEU A 215 -26.85 2.71 14.97
CA LEU A 215 -27.53 2.83 16.25
C LEU A 215 -27.90 4.29 16.56
N TYR A 216 -27.07 5.26 16.15
CA TYR A 216 -27.38 6.67 16.27
C TYR A 216 -28.59 7.07 15.42
N GLU A 217 -28.68 6.60 14.16
CA GLU A 217 -29.83 6.84 13.29
C GLU A 217 -31.09 6.23 13.88
N ILE A 218 -31.03 5.00 14.45
CA ILE A 218 -32.15 4.38 15.16
C ILE A 218 -32.63 5.25 16.33
N TYR A 219 -31.71 5.77 17.14
CA TYR A 219 -32.05 6.62 18.30
C TYR A 219 -32.73 7.91 17.89
N LEU A 220 -32.31 8.53 16.77
CA LEU A 220 -32.95 9.74 16.26
C LEU A 220 -34.33 9.45 15.65
N ALA A 221 -34.49 8.34 14.91
CA ALA A 221 -35.74 7.96 14.29
C ALA A 221 -36.76 7.47 15.32
N LYS A 222 -36.32 6.83 16.39
CA LYS A 222 -37.15 6.22 17.44
C LYS A 222 -36.61 6.56 18.85
N PRO A 223 -36.81 7.80 19.34
CA PRO A 223 -36.30 8.24 20.65
C PRO A 223 -36.75 7.38 21.82
N GLU A 224 -37.85 6.66 21.70
CA GLU A 224 -38.32 5.70 22.71
C GLU A 224 -37.31 4.56 22.98
N THR A 225 -36.41 4.25 22.04
CA THR A 225 -35.33 3.27 22.22
C THR A 225 -34.21 3.76 23.15
N LEU A 226 -34.18 5.06 23.43
CA LEU A 226 -33.26 5.67 24.39
C LEU A 226 -33.74 5.52 25.87
N LYS A 227 -35.01 5.17 26.08
CA LYS A 227 -35.55 5.03 27.46
C LYS A 227 -34.69 4.08 28.25
N SER A 228 -34.35 4.51 29.47
CA SER A 228 -33.59 3.74 30.45
C SER A 228 -33.89 4.27 31.85
N ASP A 229 -33.65 3.44 32.86
CA ASP A 229 -33.78 3.84 34.29
C ASP A 229 -32.54 4.61 34.76
N ALA A 230 -31.58 4.90 33.91
CA ALA A 230 -30.38 5.63 34.27
C ALA A 230 -30.72 7.11 34.60
N PRO A 231 -30.27 7.63 35.75
CA PRO A 231 -30.53 9.02 36.12
C PRO A 231 -29.83 10.00 35.17
N VAL A 232 -30.56 11.04 34.81
CA VAL A 232 -30.02 12.18 34.00
C VAL A 232 -29.93 13.41 34.92
N LYS A 233 -28.84 14.13 34.87
CA LYS A 233 -28.70 15.37 35.65
C LYS A 233 -29.63 16.44 35.09
N VAL A 234 -30.36 17.12 35.95
CA VAL A 234 -31.26 18.23 35.59
C VAL A 234 -30.50 19.29 34.77
N LYS A 235 -29.24 19.55 35.11
CA LYS A 235 -28.38 20.47 34.36
C LYS A 235 -28.25 20.07 32.89
N ASP A 236 -28.03 18.78 32.63
CA ASP A 236 -27.83 18.31 31.24
C ASP A 236 -29.08 18.48 30.36
N VAL A 237 -30.27 18.49 30.98
CA VAL A 237 -31.55 18.79 30.33
C VAL A 237 -31.70 20.30 30.10
N LEU A 238 -31.42 21.10 31.15
CA LEU A 238 -31.61 22.56 31.10
C LEU A 238 -30.58 23.27 30.20
N ASP A 239 -29.42 22.68 29.99
CA ASP A 239 -28.37 23.21 29.10
C ASP A 239 -28.73 23.02 27.60
N ARG A 240 -29.90 22.46 27.26
CA ARG A 240 -30.33 22.23 25.88
C ARG A 240 -31.52 23.13 25.54
N ALA A 241 -31.55 23.59 24.29
CA ALA A 241 -32.57 24.50 23.82
C ALA A 241 -33.98 23.87 23.77
N ASP A 242 -34.03 22.59 23.40
CA ASP A 242 -35.26 21.83 23.25
C ASP A 242 -35.04 20.31 23.47
N MET A 243 -36.11 19.55 23.32
CA MET A 243 -36.09 18.11 23.50
C MET A 243 -35.32 17.39 22.39
N ASP A 244 -35.32 17.91 21.16
CA ASP A 244 -34.61 17.31 20.02
C ASP A 244 -33.08 17.44 20.20
N GLU A 245 -32.63 18.60 20.68
CA GLU A 245 -31.22 18.79 21.05
C GLU A 245 -30.83 17.88 22.23
N PHE A 246 -31.71 17.70 23.19
CA PHE A 246 -31.45 16.79 24.31
C PHE A 246 -31.36 15.32 23.83
N ILE A 247 -32.27 14.86 22.98
CA ILE A 247 -32.26 13.51 22.39
C ILE A 247 -30.94 13.27 21.63
N THR A 248 -30.57 14.23 20.78
CA THR A 248 -29.33 14.20 20.00
C THR A 248 -28.10 14.06 20.89
N TRP A 249 -28.02 14.87 21.93
CA TRP A 249 -26.92 14.82 22.90
C TRP A 249 -26.92 13.50 23.67
N TYR A 250 -28.07 13.05 24.18
CA TYR A 250 -28.17 11.83 24.99
C TYR A 250 -27.83 10.59 24.17
N ALA A 251 -28.24 10.53 22.89
CA ALA A 251 -27.85 9.48 21.96
C ALA A 251 -26.32 9.40 21.82
N LYS A 252 -25.64 10.54 21.63
CA LYS A 252 -24.18 10.58 21.55
C LYS A 252 -23.50 10.14 22.83
N GLU A 253 -24.01 10.54 24.00
CA GLU A 253 -23.46 10.13 25.30
C GLU A 253 -23.64 8.62 25.55
N LYS A 254 -24.77 8.06 25.13
CA LYS A 254 -25.03 6.61 25.23
C LYS A 254 -24.07 5.82 24.34
N LEU A 255 -23.81 6.29 23.11
CA LEU A 255 -22.86 5.67 22.18
C LEU A 255 -21.42 5.70 22.68
N LYS A 256 -20.95 6.81 23.27
CA LYS A 256 -19.60 6.91 23.85
C LYS A 256 -19.32 5.83 24.90
N LYS A 257 -20.34 5.39 25.65
CA LYS A 257 -20.20 4.32 26.63
C LYS A 257 -20.08 2.95 25.97
N LEU A 258 -20.79 2.74 24.84
CA LEU A 258 -20.82 1.47 24.13
C LEU A 258 -19.54 1.23 23.29
N GLN A 259 -18.88 2.29 22.81
CA GLN A 259 -17.66 2.19 22.00
C GLN A 259 -16.42 1.67 22.73
N ARG A 260 -16.51 1.40 24.05
CA ARG A 260 -15.38 0.93 24.88
C ARG A 260 -15.25 -0.59 24.98
N GLY A 261 -16.16 -1.35 24.33
CA GLY A 261 -16.21 -2.81 24.41
C GLY A 261 -15.91 -3.52 23.09
N SER A 262 -15.88 -4.86 23.11
CA SER A 262 -15.86 -5.67 21.89
C SER A 262 -17.19 -5.57 21.14
N VAL A 263 -17.20 -5.88 19.84
CA VAL A 263 -18.47 -5.94 19.06
C VAL A 263 -19.45 -6.93 19.70
N LYS A 264 -18.96 -8.04 20.23
CA LYS A 264 -19.77 -8.98 21.01
C LYS A 264 -20.42 -8.31 22.21
N GLY A 265 -19.64 -7.53 22.97
CA GLY A 265 -20.15 -6.73 24.09
C GLY A 265 -21.15 -5.67 23.61
N PHE A 266 -20.84 -4.97 22.53
CA PHE A 266 -21.74 -3.97 21.93
C PHE A 266 -23.11 -4.56 21.55
N ILE A 267 -23.12 -5.72 20.86
CA ILE A 267 -24.37 -6.41 20.50
C ILE A 267 -25.11 -6.93 21.74
N ALA A 268 -24.37 -7.52 22.69
CA ALA A 268 -24.96 -8.09 23.90
C ALA A 268 -25.54 -7.04 24.85
N GLU A 269 -24.87 -5.89 24.98
CA GLU A 269 -25.25 -4.80 25.89
C GLU A 269 -26.30 -3.84 25.31
N ASN A 270 -26.50 -3.88 23.96
CA ASN A 270 -27.48 -3.04 23.33
C ASN A 270 -28.76 -3.80 22.95
N PRO A 271 -29.85 -3.66 23.73
CA PRO A 271 -31.11 -4.35 23.45
C PRO A 271 -31.70 -4.04 22.07
N THR A 272 -31.46 -2.83 21.56
CA THR A 272 -31.98 -2.39 20.26
C THR A 272 -31.33 -3.18 19.13
N ILE A 273 -29.98 -3.29 19.12
CA ILE A 273 -29.27 -4.10 18.12
C ILE A 273 -29.61 -5.59 18.28
N LYS A 274 -29.66 -6.08 19.51
CA LYS A 274 -30.02 -7.48 19.81
C LYS A 274 -31.42 -7.82 19.30
N SER A 275 -32.38 -6.92 19.45
CA SER A 275 -33.79 -7.14 19.02
C SER A 275 -33.92 -7.27 17.49
N LEU A 276 -32.99 -6.76 16.71
CA LEU A 276 -32.96 -6.93 15.26
C LEU A 276 -32.72 -8.38 14.83
N ASN A 277 -32.14 -9.20 15.69
CA ASN A 277 -31.83 -10.59 15.39
C ASN A 277 -31.04 -10.76 14.07
N ALA A 278 -30.12 -9.82 13.82
CA ALA A 278 -29.33 -9.77 12.59
C ALA A 278 -28.13 -10.71 12.63
N PHE A 279 -27.64 -11.03 13.83
CA PHE A 279 -26.45 -11.83 14.06
C PHE A 279 -26.78 -13.05 14.89
N ASP A 280 -26.45 -14.24 14.40
CA ASP A 280 -26.39 -15.46 15.20
C ASP A 280 -25.01 -15.58 15.89
N ASP A 281 -24.87 -16.55 16.79
CA ASP A 281 -23.62 -16.77 17.54
C ASP A 281 -22.44 -17.08 16.62
N THR A 282 -22.68 -17.74 15.48
CA THR A 282 -21.63 -18.07 14.50
C THR A 282 -21.12 -16.79 13.85
N ARG A 283 -22.05 -15.92 13.39
CA ARG A 283 -21.68 -14.64 12.76
C ARG A 283 -20.95 -13.73 13.73
N ILE A 284 -21.42 -13.64 14.97
CA ILE A 284 -20.73 -12.88 16.04
C ILE A 284 -19.32 -13.43 16.27
N GLY A 285 -19.16 -14.76 16.32
CA GLY A 285 -17.85 -15.40 16.47
C GLY A 285 -16.86 -15.11 15.36
N GLU A 286 -17.32 -15.08 14.09
CA GLU A 286 -16.46 -14.74 12.95
C GLU A 286 -16.11 -13.25 12.91
N ILE A 287 -17.05 -12.35 13.20
CA ILE A 287 -16.76 -10.92 13.37
C ILE A 287 -15.71 -10.72 14.47
N GLU A 288 -15.85 -11.40 15.61
CA GLU A 288 -14.87 -11.31 16.70
C GLU A 288 -13.47 -11.75 16.25
N LYS A 289 -13.34 -12.82 15.49
CA LYS A 289 -12.06 -13.25 14.91
C LYS A 289 -11.44 -12.18 13.99
N ILE A 290 -12.24 -11.57 13.12
CA ILE A 290 -11.78 -10.49 12.23
C ILE A 290 -11.26 -9.30 13.07
N LEU A 291 -11.96 -8.94 14.13
CA LEU A 291 -11.54 -7.88 15.05
C LEU A 291 -10.29 -8.24 15.85
N GLN A 292 -10.04 -9.52 16.14
CA GLN A 292 -8.77 -9.95 16.76
C GLN A 292 -7.60 -9.79 15.77
N ILE A 293 -7.78 -10.03 14.46
CA ILE A 293 -6.75 -9.72 13.46
C ILE A 293 -6.47 -8.21 13.44
N ARG A 294 -7.50 -7.38 13.45
CA ARG A 294 -7.34 -5.91 13.53
C ARG A 294 -6.59 -5.50 14.80
N HIS A 295 -6.94 -6.08 15.96
CA HIS A 295 -6.26 -5.81 17.22
C HIS A 295 -4.77 -6.17 17.15
N LEU A 296 -4.44 -7.34 16.57
CA LEU A 296 -3.07 -7.78 16.34
C LEU A 296 -2.29 -6.77 15.48
N PHE A 297 -2.90 -6.30 14.39
CA PHE A 297 -2.26 -5.37 13.47
C PHE A 297 -2.05 -3.98 14.06
N THR A 298 -3.00 -3.49 14.85
CA THR A 298 -2.97 -2.15 15.43
C THR A 298 -2.05 -2.08 16.67
N HIS A 299 -2.05 -3.10 17.53
CA HIS A 299 -1.41 -3.03 18.84
C HIS A 299 -0.18 -3.91 18.99
N GLN A 300 -0.04 -4.97 18.19
CA GLN A 300 1.07 -5.93 18.24
C GLN A 300 1.93 -5.93 16.98
N ASN A 301 1.73 -4.95 16.10
CA ASN A 301 2.46 -4.84 14.84
C ASN A 301 2.43 -6.13 13.99
N GLY A 302 1.36 -6.91 14.09
CA GLY A 302 1.18 -8.17 13.38
C GLY A 302 1.90 -9.37 14.01
N ILE A 303 2.49 -9.23 15.19
CA ILE A 303 3.16 -10.33 15.89
C ILE A 303 2.16 -11.09 16.75
N VAL A 304 2.07 -12.40 16.54
CA VAL A 304 1.14 -13.31 17.22
C VAL A 304 1.49 -13.43 18.69
N ASP A 305 0.50 -13.19 19.56
CA ASP A 305 0.55 -13.42 20.99
C ASP A 305 -0.30 -14.62 21.42
N ASP A 306 -0.23 -15.00 22.70
CA ASP A 306 -1.01 -16.13 23.23
C ASP A 306 -2.53 -15.90 23.15
N LYS A 307 -2.99 -14.65 23.26
CA LYS A 307 -4.41 -14.30 23.14
C LYS A 307 -4.90 -14.52 21.71
N PHE A 308 -4.13 -14.07 20.72
CA PHE A 308 -4.47 -14.26 19.31
C PHE A 308 -4.49 -15.75 18.95
N ARG A 309 -3.52 -16.54 19.43
CA ARG A 309 -3.47 -17.99 19.20
C ARG A 309 -4.72 -18.72 19.70
N HIS A 310 -5.40 -18.21 20.71
CA HIS A 310 -6.68 -18.78 21.15
C HIS A 310 -7.76 -18.75 20.06
N TYR A 311 -7.79 -17.70 19.25
CA TYR A 311 -8.70 -17.58 18.10
C TYR A 311 -8.17 -18.26 16.84
N PHE A 312 -6.85 -18.34 16.70
CA PHE A 312 -6.15 -18.89 15.51
C PHE A 312 -5.12 -19.95 15.93
N PRO A 313 -5.56 -21.15 16.32
CA PRO A 313 -4.68 -22.18 16.90
C PRO A 313 -3.56 -22.67 15.98
N ALA A 314 -3.68 -22.47 14.67
CA ALA A 314 -2.67 -22.87 13.68
C ALA A 314 -1.48 -21.89 13.61
N THR A 315 -1.49 -20.79 14.34
CA THR A 315 -0.41 -19.78 14.38
C THR A 315 0.57 -20.06 15.51
N ASN A 316 1.84 -19.63 15.33
CA ASN A 316 2.85 -19.71 16.39
C ASN A 316 3.03 -18.35 17.07
N VAL A 317 3.22 -18.36 18.37
CA VAL A 317 3.53 -17.15 19.14
C VAL A 317 4.89 -16.59 18.72
N ASN A 318 4.99 -15.28 18.62
CA ASN A 318 6.13 -14.51 18.14
C ASN A 318 6.36 -14.55 16.61
N ASP A 319 5.58 -15.31 15.83
CA ASP A 319 5.62 -15.23 14.38
C ASP A 319 4.81 -14.03 13.89
N GLU A 320 5.17 -13.48 12.71
CA GLU A 320 4.37 -12.47 12.03
C GLU A 320 3.16 -13.14 11.36
N TYR A 321 1.96 -12.59 11.56
CA TYR A 321 0.74 -13.09 10.92
C TYR A 321 0.74 -12.76 9.41
N PRO A 322 0.72 -13.79 8.54
CA PRO A 322 0.93 -13.62 7.11
C PRO A 322 -0.40 -13.33 6.39
N MET A 323 -0.91 -12.11 6.44
CA MET A 323 -2.15 -11.72 5.73
C MET A 323 -1.96 -11.82 4.22
N THR A 324 -2.80 -12.63 3.56
CA THR A 324 -2.92 -12.67 2.10
C THR A 324 -4.03 -11.74 1.61
N LEU A 325 -4.02 -11.37 0.31
CA LEU A 325 -5.13 -10.61 -0.26
C LEU A 325 -6.44 -11.43 -0.24
N ASP A 326 -6.38 -12.72 -0.53
CA ASP A 326 -7.57 -13.59 -0.51
C ASP A 326 -8.21 -13.63 0.88
N GLU A 327 -7.42 -13.69 1.93
CA GLU A 327 -7.91 -13.64 3.31
C GLU A 327 -8.49 -12.26 3.65
N PHE A 328 -7.80 -11.20 3.25
CA PHE A 328 -8.30 -9.82 3.41
C PHE A 328 -9.67 -9.68 2.77
N LEU A 329 -9.82 -10.07 1.49
CA LEU A 329 -11.08 -9.94 0.76
C LEU A 329 -12.21 -10.79 1.37
N LYS A 330 -11.91 -11.99 1.88
CA LYS A 330 -12.90 -12.80 2.62
C LYS A 330 -13.40 -12.10 3.88
N CYS A 331 -12.48 -11.56 4.68
CA CYS A 331 -12.86 -10.81 5.89
C CYS A 331 -13.67 -9.55 5.53
N PHE A 332 -13.23 -8.85 4.49
CA PHE A 332 -13.88 -7.65 3.97
C PHE A 332 -15.33 -7.94 3.52
N GLU A 333 -15.51 -8.96 2.66
CA GLU A 333 -16.82 -9.40 2.18
C GLU A 333 -17.73 -9.79 3.34
N TYR A 334 -17.19 -10.53 4.31
CA TYR A 334 -17.93 -10.95 5.50
C TYR A 334 -18.43 -9.77 6.36
N LEU A 335 -17.61 -8.71 6.52
CA LEU A 335 -18.02 -7.49 7.22
C LEU A 335 -19.07 -6.70 6.40
N ALA A 336 -18.91 -6.62 5.08
CA ALA A 336 -19.88 -5.96 4.19
C ALA A 336 -21.25 -6.64 4.24
N ASP A 337 -21.30 -7.98 4.11
CA ASP A 337 -22.53 -8.77 4.22
C ASP A 337 -23.18 -8.66 5.61
N SER A 338 -22.34 -8.56 6.65
CA SER A 338 -22.83 -8.38 8.02
C SER A 338 -23.43 -6.98 8.22
N ALA A 339 -22.82 -5.96 7.62
CA ALA A 339 -23.36 -4.59 7.62
C ALA A 339 -24.71 -4.52 6.86
N GLU A 340 -24.80 -5.16 5.71
CA GLU A 340 -26.03 -5.26 4.94
C GLU A 340 -27.16 -5.89 5.75
N ALA A 341 -26.90 -7.06 6.32
CA ALA A 341 -27.90 -7.81 7.08
C ALA A 341 -28.49 -7.02 8.26
N VAL A 342 -27.67 -6.24 8.98
CA VAL A 342 -28.15 -5.43 10.10
C VAL A 342 -28.80 -4.14 9.64
N ASP A 343 -28.31 -3.51 8.58
CA ASP A 343 -28.89 -2.31 7.98
C ASP A 343 -30.31 -2.57 7.48
N ASP A 344 -30.50 -3.64 6.71
CA ASP A 344 -31.81 -4.03 6.18
C ASP A 344 -32.83 -4.29 7.28
N LYS A 345 -32.45 -5.01 8.34
CA LYS A 345 -33.32 -5.27 9.47
C LYS A 345 -33.64 -3.99 10.26
N ALA A 346 -32.66 -3.10 10.43
CA ALA A 346 -32.85 -1.83 11.11
C ALA A 346 -33.81 -0.91 10.31
N ARG A 347 -33.61 -0.80 9.01
CA ARG A 347 -34.49 -0.01 8.11
C ARG A 347 -35.93 -0.48 8.21
N ASN A 348 -36.15 -1.78 8.11
CA ASN A 348 -37.47 -2.37 8.19
C ASN A 348 -38.13 -2.22 9.57
N ALA A 349 -37.37 -2.44 10.67
CA ALA A 349 -37.89 -2.38 12.03
C ALA A 349 -38.16 -0.94 12.51
N PHE A 350 -37.34 0.02 12.09
CA PHE A 350 -37.39 1.40 12.60
C PHE A 350 -37.80 2.43 11.55
N SER A 351 -38.10 2.01 10.31
CA SER A 351 -38.49 2.90 9.19
C SER A 351 -37.44 4.00 8.97
N LEU A 352 -36.15 3.64 8.92
CA LEU A 352 -35.06 4.59 8.73
C LEU A 352 -35.10 5.18 7.31
N SER A 353 -34.69 6.44 7.19
CA SER A 353 -34.57 7.13 5.90
C SER A 353 -33.47 6.50 5.05
N LEU A 354 -33.72 6.38 3.74
CA LEU A 354 -32.69 6.00 2.79
C LEU A 354 -31.75 7.17 2.52
N PHE A 355 -30.48 6.84 2.32
CA PHE A 355 -29.49 7.78 1.85
C PHE A 355 -29.84 8.20 0.41
N SER A 356 -29.99 9.50 0.18
CA SER A 356 -30.39 10.12 -1.11
C SER A 356 -29.20 10.64 -1.89
#